data_2b1efa552d80a84c8b7e6525c933bb0d
#
_entry.id   2b1efa552d80a84c8b7e6525c933bb0d
#
_cell.length_a   1.000
_cell.length_b   1.000
_cell.length_c   1.000
_cell.angle_alpha   90.00
_cell.angle_beta   90.00
_cell.angle_gamma   90.00
#
_symmetry.space_group_name_H-M   'P 1'
#
loop_
_entity.id
_entity.type
_entity.pdbx_description
1 polymer ?
#
loop_
_entity_poly.entity_id
_entity_poly.type
_entity_poly.pdbx_seq_one_letter_code
_entity_poly.pdbx_strand_id
1 'polypeptide(L)'
;MKRKIFPVVLSVLLLSAAGCQSSGSEKVVKAPVYPVEEVYKYTFDALGEDVMPIGGYYAPFGGYGLNGEYIESTITDEVYKGISDSGLNFIIASTIDYSRDHDNAVLSYELAEKYNVMLFMRDSYLFSLDSPYKEAIEADKFAKRLEEHKKYASFAGLYGRDEPFGFEFPYLKQVSDRFYEVAGAENSTALYFNSLSYQCSEGMLTNGWGDGNIEESWTLDIYLDEYFKATEGAKFYTYDLYPFINGGNFRSTYFENLQLVKDRTAEEKLPFFTFVQGGGKFDNQEEYDIPDEGMMWWSVSTSLAYGAKGYQYFTYTHPEVFFNGESGTCGLIGRYGEKTERWYYAQNINRHTAAIDHVLLNSAHMGIIANGNSPAPIPEKGRLESFRELKSVEGDDSIIGCFDYKGRAAYYAVNNSTIKDKAKIVLNFDNRYAYEVIQNANSYSLKGKSLTLTLAPGEGVLVVLE
;
A
#
# COMPACT_ATOMS: atom_id res chain seq x y z
N MET A 1 -1.55 4.61 -45.14
CA MET A 1 -0.54 5.11 -44.21
C MET A 1 0.05 3.92 -43.45
N LYS A 2 1.34 3.64 -43.60
CA LYS A 2 2.00 2.46 -43.02
C LYS A 2 2.29 2.74 -41.54
N ARG A 3 1.70 1.96 -40.61
CA ARG A 3 2.01 1.99 -39.18
C ARG A 3 3.44 1.50 -38.98
N LYS A 4 4.31 2.35 -38.45
CA LYS A 4 5.64 1.95 -37.96
C LYS A 4 5.45 1.31 -36.60
N ILE A 5 5.71 0.00 -36.53
CA ILE A 5 5.87 -0.74 -35.28
C ILE A 5 7.28 -0.40 -34.78
N PHE A 6 7.37 0.27 -33.64
CA PHE A 6 8.63 0.44 -32.93
C PHE A 6 8.91 -0.87 -32.17
N PRO A 7 10.06 -1.48 -32.33
CA PRO A 7 10.45 -2.60 -31.51
C PRO A 7 10.80 -2.10 -30.11
N VAL A 8 10.16 -2.67 -29.09
CA VAL A 8 10.61 -2.57 -27.70
C VAL A 8 11.97 -3.25 -27.64
N VAL A 9 13.02 -2.47 -27.53
CA VAL A 9 14.37 -2.97 -27.29
C VAL A 9 14.41 -3.42 -25.83
N LEU A 10 14.29 -4.73 -25.65
CA LEU A 10 14.55 -5.40 -24.37
C LEU A 10 16.06 -5.28 -24.10
N SER A 11 16.48 -4.27 -23.35
CA SER A 11 17.85 -4.11 -22.90
C SER A 11 18.12 -5.16 -21.82
N VAL A 12 18.57 -6.33 -22.23
CA VAL A 12 19.20 -7.31 -21.34
C VAL A 12 20.53 -6.70 -20.88
N LEU A 13 20.54 -6.04 -19.74
CA LEU A 13 21.75 -5.66 -19.05
C LEU A 13 22.41 -6.94 -18.52
N LEU A 14 23.38 -7.47 -19.28
CA LEU A 14 24.30 -8.47 -18.77
C LEU A 14 25.09 -7.87 -17.61
N LEU A 15 24.76 -8.31 -16.39
CA LEU A 15 25.56 -8.05 -15.21
C LEU A 15 26.97 -8.61 -15.45
N SER A 16 27.93 -7.73 -15.70
CA SER A 16 29.36 -8.07 -15.63
C SER A 16 29.72 -8.23 -14.15
N ALA A 17 29.66 -9.46 -13.66
CA ALA A 17 30.26 -9.84 -12.40
C ALA A 17 31.80 -9.74 -12.52
N ALA A 18 32.34 -8.52 -12.44
CA ALA A 18 33.76 -8.31 -12.26
C ALA A 18 34.10 -8.47 -10.78
N GLY A 19 34.01 -9.70 -10.28
CA GLY A 19 34.55 -10.04 -8.97
C GLY A 19 36.06 -10.26 -9.08
N CYS A 20 36.85 -9.51 -8.35
CA CYS A 20 38.23 -9.89 -8.06
C CYS A 20 38.26 -11.29 -7.46
N GLN A 21 38.71 -12.27 -8.22
CA GLN A 21 39.02 -13.59 -7.72
C GLN A 21 40.22 -13.53 -6.79
N SER A 22 40.00 -13.48 -5.49
CA SER A 22 40.97 -13.99 -4.54
C SER A 22 40.81 -15.51 -4.53
N SER A 23 41.84 -16.23 -4.95
CA SER A 23 41.91 -17.68 -5.07
C SER A 23 42.04 -18.34 -3.69
N GLY A 24 40.92 -18.47 -3.02
CA GLY A 24 40.69 -19.36 -1.89
C GLY A 24 39.29 -19.90 -2.06
N SER A 25 39.12 -21.21 -2.29
CA SER A 25 37.81 -21.85 -2.40
C SER A 25 37.12 -21.91 -1.03
N GLU A 26 36.69 -20.76 -0.51
CA GLU A 26 35.84 -20.75 0.68
C GLU A 26 34.58 -21.56 0.37
N LYS A 27 34.33 -22.56 1.20
CA LYS A 27 33.18 -23.46 1.08
C LYS A 27 31.90 -22.66 1.32
N VAL A 28 30.90 -22.82 0.44
CA VAL A 28 29.56 -22.29 0.69
C VAL A 28 28.99 -22.99 1.91
N VAL A 29 28.57 -22.24 2.91
CA VAL A 29 27.90 -22.75 4.11
C VAL A 29 26.41 -22.61 3.97
N LYS A 30 25.67 -23.52 4.61
CA LYS A 30 24.20 -23.42 4.70
C LYS A 30 23.85 -22.31 5.69
N ALA A 31 22.89 -21.48 5.33
CA ALA A 31 22.40 -20.47 6.25
C ALA A 31 21.76 -21.09 7.49
N PRO A 32 21.95 -20.52 8.68
CA PRO A 32 21.27 -20.95 9.88
C PRO A 32 19.75 -20.89 9.74
N VAL A 33 19.05 -21.72 10.50
CA VAL A 33 17.60 -21.66 10.66
C VAL A 33 17.30 -21.23 12.09
N TYR A 34 16.51 -20.18 12.23
CA TYR A 34 16.12 -19.58 13.50
C TYR A 34 14.69 -20.00 13.87
N PRO A 35 14.25 -19.78 15.12
CA PRO A 35 12.83 -19.84 15.46
C PRO A 35 12.02 -18.95 14.54
N VAL A 36 10.85 -19.44 14.10
CA VAL A 36 9.96 -18.71 13.20
C VAL A 36 9.18 -17.68 14.01
N GLU A 37 9.21 -16.44 13.59
CA GLU A 37 8.44 -15.36 14.19
C GLU A 37 6.99 -15.36 13.68
N GLU A 38 6.08 -14.83 14.49
CA GLU A 38 4.66 -14.74 14.14
C GLU A 38 4.45 -13.70 13.01
N VAL A 39 3.58 -14.04 12.06
CA VAL A 39 3.31 -13.21 10.89
C VAL A 39 1.83 -12.87 10.82
N TYR A 40 1.51 -11.60 10.75
CA TYR A 40 0.15 -11.09 10.53
C TYR A 40 0.01 -10.65 9.07
N LYS A 41 -0.97 -11.23 8.36
CA LYS A 41 -1.27 -10.89 6.98
C LYS A 41 -2.77 -10.91 6.73
N TYR A 42 -3.21 -10.15 5.74
CA TYR A 42 -4.53 -10.21 5.17
C TYR A 42 -4.41 -10.44 3.66
N THR A 43 -5.22 -11.33 3.14
CA THR A 43 -5.31 -11.61 1.71
C THR A 43 -6.78 -11.83 1.34
N PHE A 44 -7.10 -11.69 0.08
CA PHE A 44 -8.44 -12.00 -0.40
C PHE A 44 -8.49 -13.48 -0.76
N ASP A 45 -9.40 -14.25 -0.15
CA ASP A 45 -9.54 -15.69 -0.38
C ASP A 45 -9.71 -16.03 -1.86
N ALA A 46 -10.45 -15.18 -2.59
CA ALA A 46 -10.66 -15.36 -4.02
C ALA A 46 -9.38 -15.26 -4.88
N LEU A 47 -8.34 -14.61 -4.38
CA LEU A 47 -7.08 -14.40 -5.10
C LEU A 47 -5.96 -15.34 -4.64
N GLY A 48 -6.07 -15.90 -3.44
CA GLY A 48 -5.10 -16.82 -2.85
C GLY A 48 -4.31 -16.23 -1.68
N GLU A 49 -3.82 -17.10 -0.83
CA GLU A 49 -3.18 -16.75 0.46
C GLU A 49 -1.80 -16.09 0.36
N ASP A 50 -1.16 -16.15 -0.79
CA ASP A 50 0.17 -15.59 -1.05
C ASP A 50 0.14 -14.40 -2.03
N VAL A 51 -1.05 -13.87 -2.34
CA VAL A 51 -1.23 -12.70 -3.19
C VAL A 51 -1.35 -11.44 -2.34
N MET A 52 -0.40 -10.52 -2.48
CA MET A 52 -0.41 -9.26 -1.73
C MET A 52 -1.56 -8.35 -2.21
N PRO A 53 -2.34 -7.77 -1.27
CA PRO A 53 -3.32 -6.74 -1.62
C PRO A 53 -2.65 -5.51 -2.23
N ILE A 54 -2.95 -5.22 -3.49
CA ILE A 54 -2.49 -4.03 -4.22
C ILE A 54 -3.72 -3.33 -4.77
N GLY A 55 -4.00 -2.12 -4.30
CA GLY A 55 -5.25 -1.46 -4.57
C GLY A 55 -5.16 -0.08 -5.19
N GLY A 56 -6.35 0.44 -5.48
CA GLY A 56 -6.56 1.81 -5.90
C GLY A 56 -7.71 2.45 -5.13
N TYR A 57 -7.52 3.69 -4.75
CA TYR A 57 -8.58 4.49 -4.16
C TYR A 57 -9.31 5.24 -5.26
N TYR A 58 -10.62 5.43 -5.11
CA TYR A 58 -11.57 5.91 -6.10
C TYR A 58 -11.74 4.97 -7.31
N ALA A 59 -12.74 4.10 -7.23
CA ALA A 59 -13.17 3.27 -8.34
C ALA A 59 -13.62 4.12 -9.55
N PRO A 60 -13.63 3.55 -10.76
CA PRO A 60 -14.30 4.17 -11.90
C PRO A 60 -15.73 4.58 -11.54
N PHE A 61 -16.17 5.74 -12.00
CA PHE A 61 -17.47 6.29 -11.64
C PHE A 61 -18.11 7.04 -12.84
N GLY A 62 -19.37 7.43 -12.67
CA GLY A 62 -20.12 8.24 -13.65
C GLY A 62 -21.39 8.77 -13.03
N GLY A 63 -21.97 9.78 -13.64
CA GLY A 63 -23.18 10.41 -13.14
C GLY A 63 -22.98 11.88 -12.78
N TYR A 64 -23.69 12.39 -11.80
CA TYR A 64 -23.58 13.79 -11.40
C TYR A 64 -22.56 13.97 -10.29
N GLY A 65 -21.60 14.85 -10.51
CA GLY A 65 -20.64 15.27 -9.51
C GLY A 65 -21.26 16.13 -8.40
N LEU A 66 -20.47 16.42 -7.36
CA LEU A 66 -20.91 17.28 -6.23
C LEU A 66 -21.28 18.71 -6.68
N ASN A 67 -20.64 19.20 -7.73
CA ASN A 67 -20.94 20.51 -8.34
C ASN A 67 -22.16 20.49 -9.28
N GLY A 68 -22.82 19.33 -9.46
CA GLY A 68 -23.95 19.13 -10.35
C GLY A 68 -23.60 18.97 -11.83
N GLU A 69 -22.32 18.90 -12.20
CA GLU A 69 -21.91 18.57 -13.57
C GLU A 69 -22.09 17.07 -13.84
N TYR A 70 -22.50 16.75 -15.07
CA TYR A 70 -22.56 15.37 -15.52
C TYR A 70 -21.17 14.90 -15.94
N ILE A 71 -20.74 13.77 -15.33
CA ILE A 71 -19.47 13.11 -15.62
C ILE A 71 -19.79 11.84 -16.42
N GLU A 72 -19.20 11.74 -17.61
CA GLU A 72 -19.34 10.55 -18.44
C GLU A 72 -18.79 9.32 -17.68
N SER A 73 -19.54 8.20 -17.72
CA SER A 73 -19.18 7.02 -16.95
C SER A 73 -17.89 6.39 -17.44
N THR A 74 -16.96 6.20 -16.52
CA THR A 74 -15.75 5.39 -16.70
C THR A 74 -15.91 3.95 -16.21
N ILE A 75 -17.12 3.55 -15.77
CA ILE A 75 -17.46 2.17 -15.39
C ILE A 75 -17.64 1.37 -16.70
N THR A 76 -16.53 0.98 -17.28
CA THR A 76 -16.46 0.28 -18.58
C THR A 76 -15.60 -0.95 -18.54
N ASP A 77 -15.82 -1.85 -19.48
CA ASP A 77 -15.03 -3.09 -19.64
C ASP A 77 -13.53 -2.79 -19.80
N GLU A 78 -13.18 -1.77 -20.58
CA GLU A 78 -11.80 -1.39 -20.85
C GLU A 78 -11.10 -0.86 -19.58
N VAL A 79 -11.79 -0.03 -18.79
CA VAL A 79 -11.22 0.56 -17.57
C VAL A 79 -11.03 -0.50 -16.49
N TYR A 80 -12.01 -1.40 -16.28
CA TYR A 80 -11.86 -2.49 -15.31
C TYR A 80 -10.80 -3.52 -15.72
N LYS A 81 -10.69 -3.81 -17.03
CA LYS A 81 -9.56 -4.56 -17.56
C LYS A 81 -8.24 -3.84 -17.27
N GLY A 82 -8.20 -2.53 -17.38
CA GLY A 82 -7.04 -1.69 -17.05
C GLY A 82 -6.64 -1.77 -15.58
N ILE A 83 -7.59 -1.92 -14.65
CA ILE A 83 -7.27 -2.15 -13.22
C ILE A 83 -6.45 -3.44 -13.08
N SER A 84 -6.96 -4.55 -13.58
CA SER A 84 -6.29 -5.85 -13.54
C SER A 84 -4.95 -5.85 -14.30
N ASP A 85 -4.91 -5.27 -15.50
CA ASP A 85 -3.69 -5.17 -16.33
C ASP A 85 -2.58 -4.36 -15.64
N SER A 86 -2.91 -3.40 -14.78
CA SER A 86 -1.93 -2.64 -13.99
C SER A 86 -1.38 -3.42 -12.78
N GLY A 87 -1.92 -4.62 -12.51
CA GLY A 87 -1.56 -5.43 -11.37
C GLY A 87 -2.26 -5.04 -10.07
N LEU A 88 -3.25 -4.15 -10.13
CA LEU A 88 -4.15 -3.92 -8.99
C LEU A 88 -5.13 -5.08 -8.87
N ASN A 89 -5.36 -5.53 -7.66
CA ASN A 89 -6.26 -6.65 -7.37
C ASN A 89 -7.40 -6.28 -6.44
N PHE A 90 -7.44 -5.03 -5.95
CA PHE A 90 -8.63 -4.49 -5.30
C PHE A 90 -8.81 -3.00 -5.60
N ILE A 91 -10.05 -2.50 -5.36
CA ILE A 91 -10.36 -1.08 -5.50
C ILE A 91 -11.39 -0.64 -4.44
N ILE A 92 -11.25 0.60 -4.00
CA ILE A 92 -12.16 1.23 -3.04
C ILE A 92 -13.20 2.03 -3.82
N ALA A 93 -14.45 1.56 -3.77
CA ALA A 93 -15.59 2.20 -4.45
C ALA A 93 -16.27 3.24 -3.54
N SER A 94 -15.49 4.19 -3.02
CA SER A 94 -16.00 5.27 -2.17
C SER A 94 -16.87 6.27 -2.94
N THR A 95 -16.70 6.34 -4.27
CA THR A 95 -17.44 7.22 -5.19
C THR A 95 -18.76 6.63 -5.67
N ILE A 96 -18.99 5.33 -5.47
CA ILE A 96 -20.21 4.62 -5.86
C ILE A 96 -20.93 4.17 -4.59
N ASP A 97 -22.23 4.46 -4.50
CA ASP A 97 -23.05 4.09 -3.35
C ASP A 97 -24.10 3.08 -3.76
N TYR A 98 -24.00 1.85 -3.25
CA TYR A 98 -24.92 0.76 -3.59
C TYR A 98 -26.40 1.08 -3.33
N SER A 99 -26.69 1.91 -2.33
CA SER A 99 -28.06 2.33 -2.00
C SER A 99 -28.61 3.43 -2.89
N ARG A 100 -27.73 4.30 -3.40
CA ARG A 100 -28.12 5.52 -4.15
C ARG A 100 -27.91 5.36 -5.66
N ASP A 101 -26.95 4.53 -6.06
CA ASP A 101 -26.55 4.32 -7.45
C ASP A 101 -26.40 2.82 -7.73
N HIS A 102 -27.51 2.10 -7.53
CA HIS A 102 -27.54 0.65 -7.57
C HIS A 102 -27.06 0.05 -8.91
N ASP A 103 -27.48 0.61 -10.03
CA ASP A 103 -27.14 0.07 -11.35
C ASP A 103 -25.61 0.18 -11.62
N ASN A 104 -24.99 1.29 -11.29
CA ASN A 104 -23.54 1.46 -11.41
C ASN A 104 -22.78 0.58 -10.39
N ALA A 105 -23.31 0.40 -9.19
CA ALA A 105 -22.71 -0.49 -8.19
C ALA A 105 -22.75 -1.96 -8.65
N VAL A 106 -23.87 -2.42 -9.20
CA VAL A 106 -24.01 -3.77 -9.77
C VAL A 106 -23.07 -3.97 -10.95
N LEU A 107 -23.06 -3.02 -11.90
CA LEU A 107 -22.15 -3.07 -13.05
C LEU A 107 -20.69 -3.12 -12.60
N SER A 108 -20.34 -2.36 -11.56
CA SER A 108 -18.97 -2.36 -11.00
C SER A 108 -18.61 -3.73 -10.41
N TYR A 109 -19.53 -4.39 -9.69
CA TYR A 109 -19.32 -5.75 -9.20
C TYR A 109 -19.10 -6.75 -10.34
N GLU A 110 -19.98 -6.74 -11.36
CA GLU A 110 -19.90 -7.64 -12.50
C GLU A 110 -18.59 -7.49 -13.29
N LEU A 111 -18.15 -6.24 -13.53
CA LEU A 111 -16.90 -5.96 -14.21
C LEU A 111 -15.68 -6.33 -13.35
N ALA A 112 -15.72 -6.07 -12.06
CA ALA A 112 -14.66 -6.44 -11.13
C ALA A 112 -14.52 -7.98 -11.04
N GLU A 113 -15.63 -8.72 -10.95
CA GLU A 113 -15.64 -10.17 -10.98
C GLU A 113 -15.03 -10.72 -12.28
N LYS A 114 -15.41 -10.15 -13.43
CA LYS A 114 -14.88 -10.53 -14.73
C LYS A 114 -13.35 -10.45 -14.81
N TYR A 115 -12.74 -9.49 -14.11
CA TYR A 115 -11.30 -9.23 -14.16
C TYR A 115 -10.55 -9.61 -12.89
N ASN A 116 -11.17 -10.36 -11.96
CA ASN A 116 -10.60 -10.77 -10.67
C ASN A 116 -10.08 -9.58 -9.84
N VAL A 117 -10.87 -8.51 -9.77
CA VAL A 117 -10.63 -7.35 -8.92
C VAL A 117 -11.61 -7.40 -7.75
N MET A 118 -11.11 -7.24 -6.54
CA MET A 118 -11.95 -7.20 -5.34
C MET A 118 -12.45 -5.79 -5.07
N LEU A 119 -13.68 -5.63 -4.57
CA LEU A 119 -14.32 -4.34 -4.33
C LEU A 119 -14.69 -4.15 -2.87
N PHE A 120 -14.21 -3.04 -2.27
CA PHE A 120 -14.81 -2.48 -1.06
C PHE A 120 -15.88 -1.47 -1.48
N MET A 121 -17.14 -1.80 -1.24
CA MET A 121 -18.28 -1.02 -1.73
C MET A 121 -18.85 -0.11 -0.65
N ARG A 122 -19.13 1.14 -1.01
CA ARG A 122 -19.92 2.04 -0.16
C ARG A 122 -21.39 1.65 -0.19
N ASP A 123 -22.02 1.59 0.99
CA ASP A 123 -23.46 1.46 1.11
C ASP A 123 -23.98 2.37 2.25
N SER A 124 -24.54 3.52 1.88
CA SER A 124 -25.02 4.51 2.85
C SER A 124 -26.25 4.03 3.65
N TYR A 125 -26.87 2.93 3.28
CA TYR A 125 -27.90 2.28 4.10
C TYR A 125 -27.28 1.58 5.32
N LEU A 126 -26.13 0.93 5.13
CA LEU A 126 -25.42 0.21 6.19
C LEU A 126 -24.54 1.14 7.02
N PHE A 127 -23.92 2.10 6.36
CA PHE A 127 -22.98 3.04 6.97
C PHE A 127 -23.24 4.45 6.43
N SER A 128 -23.81 5.32 7.27
CA SER A 128 -24.10 6.70 6.88
C SER A 128 -22.95 7.64 7.24
N LEU A 129 -22.33 8.25 6.24
CA LEU A 129 -21.33 9.32 6.43
C LEU A 129 -21.99 10.67 6.76
N ASP A 130 -23.29 10.81 6.47
CA ASP A 130 -24.01 12.09 6.58
C ASP A 130 -24.40 12.43 8.02
N SER A 131 -24.22 11.50 8.98
CA SER A 131 -24.50 11.74 10.39
C SER A 131 -23.70 10.78 11.29
N PRO A 132 -22.62 11.24 11.92
CA PRO A 132 -21.85 10.43 12.86
C PRO A 132 -22.59 10.15 14.17
N TYR A 133 -23.78 10.69 14.33
CA TYR A 133 -24.64 10.50 15.52
C TYR A 133 -25.75 9.48 15.33
N LYS A 134 -25.78 8.80 14.16
CA LYS A 134 -26.76 7.74 13.94
C LYS A 134 -26.34 6.47 14.66
N GLU A 135 -27.32 5.70 15.11
CA GLU A 135 -27.09 4.34 15.57
C GLU A 135 -26.90 3.40 14.37
N ALA A 136 -26.10 2.35 14.56
CA ALA A 136 -26.01 1.26 13.59
C ALA A 136 -27.39 0.61 13.40
N ILE A 137 -27.71 0.22 12.18
CA ILE A 137 -29.00 -0.43 11.91
C ILE A 137 -29.10 -1.79 12.62
N GLU A 138 -30.35 -2.27 12.80
CA GLU A 138 -30.62 -3.56 13.44
C GLU A 138 -29.93 -4.73 12.71
N ALA A 139 -29.50 -5.75 13.47
CA ALA A 139 -28.67 -6.84 12.99
C ALA A 139 -29.33 -7.64 11.82
N ASP A 140 -30.63 -7.88 11.89
CA ASP A 140 -31.36 -8.63 10.85
C ASP A 140 -31.42 -7.84 9.53
N LYS A 141 -31.58 -6.53 9.58
CA LYS A 141 -31.56 -5.66 8.40
C LYS A 141 -30.16 -5.57 7.82
N PHE A 142 -29.15 -5.46 8.70
CA PHE A 142 -27.74 -5.43 8.30
C PHE A 142 -27.36 -6.76 7.63
N ALA A 143 -27.70 -7.90 8.25
CA ALA A 143 -27.45 -9.22 7.71
C ALA A 143 -28.07 -9.42 6.33
N LYS A 144 -29.36 -9.05 6.18
CA LYS A 144 -30.04 -9.14 4.90
C LYS A 144 -29.34 -8.33 3.81
N ARG A 145 -28.91 -7.11 4.14
CA ARG A 145 -28.23 -6.23 3.18
C ARG A 145 -26.84 -6.75 2.83
N LEU A 146 -26.08 -7.25 3.81
CA LEU A 146 -24.77 -7.85 3.60
C LEU A 146 -24.85 -9.07 2.68
N GLU A 147 -25.88 -9.91 2.80
CA GLU A 147 -26.13 -11.03 1.90
C GLU A 147 -26.46 -10.61 0.45
N GLU A 148 -26.93 -9.38 0.22
CA GLU A 148 -27.08 -8.84 -1.13
C GLU A 148 -25.71 -8.55 -1.78
N HIS A 149 -24.78 -8.01 -1.03
CA HIS A 149 -23.40 -7.78 -1.49
C HIS A 149 -22.64 -9.10 -1.72
N LYS A 150 -22.79 -10.06 -0.82
CA LYS A 150 -22.10 -11.37 -0.89
C LYS A 150 -22.51 -12.24 -2.11
N LYS A 151 -23.52 -11.84 -2.88
CA LYS A 151 -23.86 -12.51 -4.15
C LYS A 151 -22.80 -12.31 -5.22
N TYR A 152 -21.96 -11.29 -5.09
CA TYR A 152 -20.91 -10.97 -6.05
C TYR A 152 -19.57 -11.52 -5.53
N ALA A 153 -18.91 -12.35 -6.35
CA ALA A 153 -17.62 -12.93 -5.98
C ALA A 153 -16.50 -11.86 -5.82
N SER A 154 -16.67 -10.70 -6.44
CA SER A 154 -15.79 -9.54 -6.31
C SER A 154 -15.97 -8.74 -5.00
N PHE A 155 -16.97 -9.06 -4.17
CA PHE A 155 -17.19 -8.36 -2.92
C PHE A 155 -16.10 -8.68 -1.88
N ALA A 156 -15.25 -7.71 -1.55
CA ALA A 156 -14.22 -7.80 -0.53
C ALA A 156 -14.72 -7.39 0.86
N GLY A 157 -15.68 -6.47 0.88
CA GLY A 157 -16.21 -5.89 2.10
C GLY A 157 -16.86 -4.54 1.87
N LEU A 158 -17.22 -3.88 2.96
CA LEU A 158 -17.81 -2.56 2.93
C LEU A 158 -16.75 -1.47 3.10
N TYR A 159 -16.89 -0.39 2.35
CA TYR A 159 -16.20 0.85 2.63
C TYR A 159 -16.88 1.56 3.78
N GLY A 160 -16.23 1.64 4.92
CA GLY A 160 -16.76 2.23 6.14
C GLY A 160 -16.49 3.73 6.22
N ARG A 161 -15.24 4.11 6.46
CA ARG A 161 -14.89 5.52 6.67
C ARG A 161 -13.46 5.79 6.22
N ASP A 162 -13.28 6.99 5.66
CA ASP A 162 -12.00 7.59 5.36
C ASP A 162 -11.70 8.68 6.39
N GLU A 163 -10.52 8.66 6.97
CA GLU A 163 -9.99 9.64 7.89
C GLU A 163 -10.98 10.08 9.00
N PRO A 164 -11.51 9.13 9.82
CA PRO A 164 -12.46 9.48 10.86
C PRO A 164 -11.83 10.33 11.96
N PHE A 165 -12.58 11.32 12.43
CA PHE A 165 -12.22 12.08 13.61
C PHE A 165 -12.65 11.38 14.90
N GLY A 166 -12.03 11.71 16.02
CA GLY A 166 -12.30 11.09 17.32
C GLY A 166 -13.78 11.13 17.75
N PHE A 167 -14.52 12.18 17.41
CA PHE A 167 -15.95 12.28 17.73
C PHE A 167 -16.82 11.26 16.95
N GLU A 168 -16.30 10.69 15.86
CA GLU A 168 -16.99 9.68 15.06
C GLU A 168 -16.78 8.26 15.61
N PHE A 169 -15.78 8.05 16.46
CA PHE A 169 -15.41 6.73 16.97
C PHE A 169 -16.52 5.97 17.69
N PRO A 170 -17.41 6.60 18.51
CA PRO A 170 -18.54 5.88 19.09
C PRO A 170 -19.50 5.27 18.05
N TYR A 171 -19.69 5.96 16.92
CA TYR A 171 -20.49 5.44 15.80
C TYR A 171 -19.73 4.36 15.02
N LEU A 172 -18.45 4.57 14.74
CA LEU A 172 -17.60 3.57 14.09
C LEU A 172 -17.62 2.25 14.86
N LYS A 173 -17.50 2.30 16.19
CA LYS A 173 -17.55 1.10 17.01
C LYS A 173 -18.89 0.37 16.87
N GLN A 174 -20.00 1.05 16.89
CA GLN A 174 -21.30 0.41 16.71
C GLN A 174 -21.42 -0.28 15.35
N VAL A 175 -20.93 0.35 14.29
CA VAL A 175 -20.95 -0.22 12.93
C VAL A 175 -19.97 -1.38 12.80
N SER A 176 -18.78 -1.25 13.37
CA SER A 176 -17.77 -2.32 13.39
C SER A 176 -18.27 -3.55 14.13
N ASP A 177 -18.79 -3.35 15.36
CA ASP A 177 -19.37 -4.42 16.17
C ASP A 177 -20.51 -5.11 15.39
N ARG A 178 -21.40 -4.34 14.77
CA ARG A 178 -22.53 -4.86 13.99
C ARG A 178 -22.05 -5.64 12.77
N PHE A 179 -21.08 -5.13 12.05
CA PHE A 179 -20.54 -5.81 10.87
C PHE A 179 -19.95 -7.18 11.25
N TYR A 180 -19.07 -7.23 12.27
CA TYR A 180 -18.42 -8.49 12.64
C TYR A 180 -19.34 -9.45 13.40
N GLU A 181 -20.35 -8.94 14.11
CA GLU A 181 -21.43 -9.77 14.66
C GLU A 181 -22.16 -10.53 13.55
N VAL A 182 -22.47 -9.85 12.44
CA VAL A 182 -23.24 -10.39 11.32
C VAL A 182 -22.36 -11.18 10.34
N ALA A 183 -21.19 -10.66 10.00
CA ALA A 183 -20.26 -11.31 9.07
C ALA A 183 -19.59 -12.54 9.67
N GLY A 184 -19.42 -12.56 10.98
CA GLY A 184 -18.64 -13.56 11.72
C GLY A 184 -17.15 -13.21 11.73
N ALA A 185 -16.50 -13.45 12.88
CA ALA A 185 -15.07 -13.11 13.08
C ALA A 185 -14.13 -13.88 12.15
N GLU A 186 -14.53 -15.07 11.66
CA GLU A 186 -13.71 -15.91 10.79
C GLU A 186 -13.89 -15.57 9.30
N ASN A 187 -14.79 -14.64 8.95
CA ASN A 187 -15.03 -14.28 7.55
C ASN A 187 -13.89 -13.42 7.01
N SER A 188 -13.40 -13.75 5.82
CA SER A 188 -12.40 -12.94 5.10
C SER A 188 -12.92 -11.59 4.63
N THR A 189 -14.23 -11.43 4.50
CA THR A 189 -14.88 -10.16 4.18
C THR A 189 -14.58 -9.12 5.25
N ALA A 190 -14.06 -7.96 4.85
CA ALA A 190 -13.59 -6.92 5.75
C ALA A 190 -14.43 -5.63 5.68
N LEU A 191 -14.45 -4.90 6.78
CA LEU A 191 -14.85 -3.49 6.79
C LEU A 191 -13.60 -2.63 6.61
N TYR A 192 -13.61 -1.80 5.58
CA TYR A 192 -12.50 -0.91 5.26
C TYR A 192 -12.61 0.38 6.06
N PHE A 193 -11.59 0.69 6.81
CA PHE A 193 -11.37 2.00 7.42
C PHE A 193 -9.99 2.50 7.07
N ASN A 194 -9.87 3.81 6.81
CA ASN A 194 -8.58 4.47 6.65
C ASN A 194 -8.38 5.48 7.77
N SER A 195 -7.21 5.51 8.38
CA SER A 195 -6.93 6.38 9.51
C SER A 195 -6.26 7.69 9.08
N LEU A 196 -6.48 8.73 9.85
CA LEU A 196 -5.69 9.96 9.82
C LEU A 196 -4.30 9.70 10.38
N SER A 197 -3.23 9.85 9.59
CA SER A 197 -1.88 9.73 10.15
C SER A 197 -1.16 11.07 10.32
N TYR A 198 -1.27 11.95 9.34
CA TYR A 198 -0.50 13.20 9.33
C TYR A 198 -1.15 14.37 10.06
N GLN A 199 -2.48 14.30 10.28
CA GLN A 199 -3.23 15.39 10.91
C GLN A 199 -3.23 15.32 12.43
N CYS A 200 -2.76 14.23 13.02
CA CYS A 200 -2.73 14.04 14.47
C CYS A 200 -1.49 14.62 15.15
N SER A 201 -0.55 15.16 14.40
CA SER A 201 0.56 15.91 14.95
C SER A 201 0.11 17.35 15.23
N GLU A 202 -0.02 17.70 16.51
CA GLU A 202 -0.26 19.07 17.01
C GLU A 202 -1.64 19.69 16.71
N GLY A 203 -2.68 19.21 17.38
CA GLY A 203 -3.88 20.04 17.63
C GLY A 203 -4.90 20.14 16.52
N MET A 204 -4.77 19.45 15.41
CA MET A 204 -5.76 19.51 14.32
C MET A 204 -7.04 18.71 14.59
N LEU A 205 -7.04 17.78 15.52
CA LEU A 205 -8.26 17.09 15.95
C LEU A 205 -9.23 17.99 16.72
N THR A 206 -8.77 19.14 17.18
CA THR A 206 -9.62 20.14 17.87
C THR A 206 -10.55 20.89 16.93
N ASN A 207 -10.27 20.89 15.62
CA ASN A 207 -11.05 21.60 14.61
C ASN A 207 -11.84 20.64 13.71
N GLY A 208 -12.22 19.46 14.21
CA GLY A 208 -13.05 18.52 13.46
C GLY A 208 -14.28 19.23 12.85
N TRP A 209 -14.70 18.77 11.71
CA TRP A 209 -15.94 19.16 11.04
C TRP A 209 -17.13 18.75 11.90
N GLY A 210 -17.50 19.54 12.89
CA GLY A 210 -18.56 19.26 13.85
C GLY A 210 -18.33 19.99 15.15
N ASP A 211 -19.33 20.13 15.98
CA ASP A 211 -19.42 20.94 17.20
C ASP A 211 -18.25 20.78 18.19
N GLY A 212 -17.12 21.14 17.77
CA GLY A 212 -15.81 21.37 18.26
C GLY A 212 -15.50 21.50 19.76
N ASN A 213 -16.10 20.70 20.60
CA ASN A 213 -15.68 20.56 21.98
C ASN A 213 -14.79 19.33 22.18
N ILE A 214 -13.69 19.24 21.41
CA ILE A 214 -12.60 18.34 21.78
C ILE A 214 -11.73 19.12 22.75
N GLU A 215 -11.87 18.84 24.04
CA GLU A 215 -11.14 19.52 25.13
C GLU A 215 -9.65 19.13 25.16
N GLU A 216 -9.22 18.12 24.38
CA GLU A 216 -7.85 17.62 24.37
C GLU A 216 -7.32 17.48 22.93
N SER A 217 -6.09 17.96 22.71
CA SER A 217 -5.36 17.69 21.48
C SER A 217 -4.78 16.27 21.54
N TRP A 218 -5.13 15.42 20.58
CA TRP A 218 -4.61 14.07 20.48
C TRP A 218 -3.30 14.03 19.70
N THR A 219 -2.36 13.23 20.18
CA THR A 219 -1.21 12.79 19.37
C THR A 219 -1.67 11.65 18.47
N LEU A 220 -0.87 11.32 17.45
CA LEU A 220 -1.14 10.15 16.60
C LEU A 220 -1.25 8.86 17.44
N ASP A 221 -0.45 8.71 18.48
CA ASP A 221 -0.46 7.55 19.36
C ASP A 221 -1.80 7.42 20.12
N ILE A 222 -2.31 8.51 20.70
CA ILE A 222 -3.64 8.54 21.34
C ILE A 222 -4.74 8.28 20.30
N TYR A 223 -4.64 8.88 19.12
CA TYR A 223 -5.61 8.64 18.05
C TYR A 223 -5.68 7.15 17.67
N LEU A 224 -4.53 6.49 17.51
CA LEU A 224 -4.46 5.08 17.17
C LEU A 224 -5.05 4.19 18.27
N ASP A 225 -4.81 4.50 19.55
CA ASP A 225 -5.43 3.78 20.67
C ASP A 225 -6.95 3.77 20.59
N GLU A 226 -7.54 4.94 20.36
CA GLU A 226 -9.00 5.08 20.27
C GLU A 226 -9.54 4.53 18.94
N TYR A 227 -8.78 4.67 17.85
CA TYR A 227 -9.12 4.09 16.54
C TYR A 227 -9.21 2.57 16.61
N PHE A 228 -8.21 1.88 17.19
CA PHE A 228 -8.24 0.41 17.31
C PHE A 228 -9.40 -0.08 18.18
N LYS A 229 -9.73 0.64 19.25
CA LYS A 229 -10.93 0.35 20.06
C LYS A 229 -12.22 0.51 19.25
N ALA A 230 -12.29 1.54 18.41
CA ALA A 230 -13.46 1.82 17.57
C ALA A 230 -13.61 0.83 16.39
N THR A 231 -12.52 0.25 15.93
CA THR A 231 -12.48 -0.66 14.78
C THR A 231 -12.15 -2.10 15.17
N GLU A 232 -12.46 -2.49 16.40
CA GLU A 232 -12.23 -3.85 16.89
C GLU A 232 -12.83 -4.89 15.94
N GLY A 233 -12.04 -5.95 15.63
CA GLY A 233 -12.39 -6.96 14.64
C GLY A 233 -11.87 -6.68 13.23
N ALA A 234 -11.31 -5.48 12.96
CA ALA A 234 -10.68 -5.16 11.69
C ALA A 234 -9.64 -6.23 11.31
N LYS A 235 -9.54 -6.51 10.01
CA LYS A 235 -8.64 -7.54 9.46
C LYS A 235 -7.28 -6.98 9.07
N PHE A 236 -7.19 -5.69 8.87
CA PHE A 236 -6.00 -4.94 8.53
C PHE A 236 -6.18 -3.48 8.92
N TYR A 237 -5.08 -2.77 8.99
CA TYR A 237 -5.06 -1.33 9.21
C TYR A 237 -4.58 -0.63 7.94
N THR A 238 -5.22 0.49 7.58
CA THR A 238 -4.75 1.35 6.50
C THR A 238 -4.59 2.78 6.98
N TYR A 239 -3.64 3.50 6.39
CA TYR A 239 -3.45 4.93 6.66
C TYR A 239 -2.85 5.61 5.44
N ASP A 240 -3.08 6.90 5.33
CA ASP A 240 -2.49 7.72 4.29
C ASP A 240 -1.46 8.69 4.85
N LEU A 241 -0.34 8.75 4.16
CA LEU A 241 0.72 9.74 4.37
C LEU A 241 1.51 9.90 3.08
N TYR A 242 1.34 11.05 2.46
CA TYR A 242 1.98 11.36 1.17
C TYR A 242 3.33 12.02 1.41
N PRO A 243 4.44 11.38 0.95
CA PRO A 243 5.79 11.85 1.29
C PRO A 243 6.26 13.05 0.49
N PHE A 244 5.73 13.28 -0.73
CA PHE A 244 6.27 14.28 -1.66
C PHE A 244 5.44 15.56 -1.61
N ILE A 245 6.05 16.62 -1.11
CA ILE A 245 5.40 17.91 -0.88
C ILE A 245 6.20 19.06 -1.48
N ASN A 246 5.52 20.03 -2.05
CA ASN A 246 6.02 21.35 -2.46
C ASN A 246 7.41 21.39 -3.10
N GLY A 247 7.50 21.07 -4.39
CA GLY A 247 8.70 21.33 -5.19
C GLY A 247 9.87 20.40 -4.88
N GLY A 248 9.60 19.12 -4.60
CA GLY A 248 10.60 18.09 -4.39
C GLY A 248 11.04 17.93 -2.93
N ASN A 249 10.30 18.49 -1.99
CA ASN A 249 10.55 18.28 -0.58
C ASN A 249 9.92 16.96 -0.11
N PHE A 250 10.50 16.38 0.94
CA PHE A 250 9.96 15.20 1.60
C PHE A 250 9.32 15.58 2.93
N ARG A 251 8.20 14.95 3.25
CA ARG A 251 7.58 15.07 4.57
C ARG A 251 8.51 14.49 5.64
N SER A 252 8.97 15.33 6.55
CA SER A 252 9.97 14.94 7.55
C SER A 252 9.52 13.85 8.50
N THR A 253 8.21 13.71 8.74
CA THR A 253 7.62 12.70 9.63
C THR A 253 7.33 11.36 8.95
N TYR A 254 7.68 11.17 7.69
CA TYR A 254 7.31 9.98 6.91
C TYR A 254 7.76 8.67 7.57
N PHE A 255 9.04 8.52 7.87
CA PHE A 255 9.57 7.29 8.48
C PHE A 255 9.19 7.15 9.96
N GLU A 256 8.99 8.27 10.68
CA GLU A 256 8.47 8.24 12.04
C GLU A 256 7.06 7.64 12.08
N ASN A 257 6.18 8.06 11.18
CA ASN A 257 4.83 7.49 11.05
C ASN A 257 4.87 6.02 10.65
N LEU A 258 5.69 5.63 9.66
CA LEU A 258 5.86 4.22 9.27
C LEU A 258 6.27 3.35 10.46
N GLN A 259 7.25 3.82 11.26
CA GLN A 259 7.72 3.09 12.43
C GLN A 259 6.64 2.98 13.49
N LEU A 260 5.92 4.09 13.78
CA LEU A 260 4.85 4.09 14.77
C LEU A 260 3.71 3.16 14.36
N VAL A 261 3.23 3.27 13.11
CA VAL A 261 2.17 2.41 12.57
C VAL A 261 2.57 0.94 12.63
N LYS A 262 3.77 0.61 12.18
CA LYS A 262 4.31 -0.76 12.24
C LYS A 262 4.30 -1.32 13.67
N ASP A 263 4.74 -0.51 14.64
CA ASP A 263 4.81 -0.94 16.04
C ASP A 263 3.40 -1.15 16.62
N ARG A 264 2.50 -0.17 16.41
CA ARG A 264 1.14 -0.22 16.92
C ARG A 264 0.31 -1.36 16.32
N THR A 265 0.43 -1.59 15.01
CA THR A 265 -0.28 -2.70 14.36
C THR A 265 0.26 -4.07 14.76
N ALA A 266 1.56 -4.17 15.08
CA ALA A 266 2.14 -5.38 15.64
C ALA A 266 1.59 -5.71 17.04
N GLU A 267 1.37 -4.69 17.90
CA GLU A 267 0.72 -4.85 19.22
C GLU A 267 -0.72 -5.36 19.06
N GLU A 268 -1.45 -4.86 18.07
CA GLU A 268 -2.82 -5.28 17.74
C GLU A 268 -2.90 -6.58 16.93
N LYS A 269 -1.76 -7.16 16.54
CA LYS A 269 -1.67 -8.36 15.68
C LYS A 269 -2.31 -8.18 14.30
N LEU A 270 -2.23 -6.98 13.77
CA LEU A 270 -2.78 -6.61 12.48
C LEU A 270 -1.68 -6.37 11.45
N PRO A 271 -1.88 -6.76 10.19
CA PRO A 271 -1.09 -6.24 9.07
C PRO A 271 -1.49 -4.80 8.77
N PHE A 272 -0.55 -4.01 8.25
CA PHE A 272 -0.86 -2.66 7.77
C PHE A 272 -0.62 -2.51 6.28
N PHE A 273 -1.41 -1.62 5.67
CA PHE A 273 -1.29 -1.19 4.28
C PHE A 273 -1.03 0.31 4.24
N THR A 274 -0.26 0.75 3.24
CA THR A 274 0.05 2.15 3.04
C THR A 274 -0.64 2.72 1.82
N PHE A 275 -0.93 4.02 1.84
CA PHE A 275 -1.23 4.74 0.61
C PHE A 275 0.06 5.11 -0.11
N VAL A 276 0.04 4.95 -1.42
CA VAL A 276 1.09 5.39 -2.33
C VAL A 276 0.60 6.63 -3.08
N GLN A 277 1.40 7.69 -3.07
CA GLN A 277 1.09 8.89 -3.81
C GLN A 277 1.10 8.60 -5.31
N GLY A 278 -0.08 8.50 -5.90
CA GLY A 278 -0.31 8.26 -7.34
C GLY A 278 -0.76 9.49 -8.10
N GLY A 279 -0.93 10.61 -7.41
CA GLY A 279 -1.32 11.90 -7.94
C GLY A 279 -0.79 13.05 -7.10
N GLY A 280 -1.00 14.28 -7.57
CA GLY A 280 -0.59 15.49 -6.88
C GLY A 280 -1.46 16.69 -7.27
N LYS A 281 -1.27 17.84 -6.62
CA LYS A 281 -2.02 19.08 -6.81
C LYS A 281 -3.52 18.93 -6.58
N PHE A 282 -3.88 18.83 -5.31
CA PHE A 282 -5.27 18.81 -4.89
C PHE A 282 -5.78 20.24 -4.68
N ASP A 283 -6.89 20.59 -5.31
CA ASP A 283 -7.76 21.75 -5.09
C ASP A 283 -7.04 23.05 -4.71
N ASN A 284 -6.27 23.64 -5.64
CA ASN A 284 -5.47 24.87 -5.44
C ASN A 284 -4.43 24.81 -4.30
N GLN A 285 -4.22 23.65 -3.70
CA GLN A 285 -3.14 23.43 -2.78
C GLN A 285 -1.94 22.91 -3.56
N GLU A 286 -0.91 23.72 -3.68
CA GLU A 286 0.39 23.28 -4.23
C GLU A 286 1.12 22.34 -3.27
N GLU A 287 0.40 21.66 -2.38
CA GLU A 287 0.99 20.93 -1.26
C GLU A 287 1.64 19.63 -1.67
N TYR A 288 1.16 18.99 -2.74
CA TYR A 288 1.67 17.68 -3.17
C TYR A 288 2.26 17.72 -4.57
N ASP A 289 3.44 17.13 -4.73
CA ASP A 289 4.07 16.96 -6.04
C ASP A 289 3.41 15.83 -6.84
N ILE A 290 3.39 15.95 -8.15
CA ILE A 290 3.00 14.86 -9.05
C ILE A 290 4.16 13.86 -9.08
N PRO A 291 3.97 12.61 -8.65
CA PRO A 291 5.08 11.66 -8.55
C PRO A 291 5.54 11.19 -9.93
N ASP A 292 6.84 11.11 -10.10
CA ASP A 292 7.50 10.38 -11.18
C ASP A 292 7.68 8.88 -10.84
N GLU A 293 8.26 8.11 -11.75
CA GLU A 293 8.46 6.67 -11.56
C GLU A 293 9.35 6.36 -10.34
N GLY A 294 10.43 7.10 -10.14
CA GLY A 294 11.35 6.92 -9.00
C GLY A 294 10.69 7.22 -7.66
N MET A 295 9.83 8.25 -7.61
CA MET A 295 9.05 8.61 -6.43
C MET A 295 8.02 7.52 -6.09
N MET A 296 7.30 6.98 -7.07
CA MET A 296 6.35 5.89 -6.85
C MET A 296 7.05 4.59 -6.40
N TRP A 297 8.18 4.23 -7.04
CA TRP A 297 9.01 3.12 -6.60
C TRP A 297 9.46 3.29 -5.16
N TRP A 298 9.99 4.47 -4.80
CA TRP A 298 10.47 4.76 -3.46
C TRP A 298 9.38 4.60 -2.40
N SER A 299 8.16 5.11 -2.66
CA SER A 299 7.03 4.98 -1.73
C SER A 299 6.66 3.53 -1.48
N VAL A 300 6.53 2.72 -2.54
CA VAL A 300 6.21 1.29 -2.40
C VAL A 300 7.34 0.56 -1.72
N SER A 301 8.59 0.76 -2.19
CA SER A 301 9.74 0.01 -1.68
C SER A 301 10.03 0.32 -0.22
N THR A 302 9.95 1.59 0.21
CA THR A 302 10.15 1.94 1.63
C THR A 302 9.04 1.40 2.52
N SER A 303 7.78 1.43 2.06
CA SER A 303 6.65 0.81 2.78
C SER A 303 6.87 -0.69 2.97
N LEU A 304 7.25 -1.41 1.92
CA LEU A 304 7.55 -2.85 1.98
C LEU A 304 8.77 -3.14 2.86
N ALA A 305 9.82 -2.29 2.82
CA ALA A 305 10.99 -2.43 3.69
C ALA A 305 10.64 -2.29 5.18
N TYR A 306 9.61 -1.51 5.53
CA TYR A 306 9.07 -1.38 6.88
C TYR A 306 8.04 -2.45 7.25
N GLY A 307 7.76 -3.41 6.35
CA GLY A 307 6.92 -4.56 6.64
C GLY A 307 5.45 -4.40 6.26
N ALA A 308 5.08 -3.40 5.46
CA ALA A 308 3.72 -3.31 4.92
C ALA A 308 3.33 -4.61 4.19
N LYS A 309 2.10 -5.04 4.38
CA LYS A 309 1.53 -6.28 3.79
C LYS A 309 0.57 -6.01 2.65
N GLY A 310 0.51 -4.78 2.21
CA GLY A 310 -0.29 -4.29 1.10
C GLY A 310 -0.11 -2.79 0.93
N TYR A 311 -0.60 -2.28 -0.19
CA TYR A 311 -0.62 -0.85 -0.46
C TYR A 311 -1.71 -0.50 -1.46
N GLN A 312 -2.04 0.79 -1.54
CA GLN A 312 -3.05 1.30 -2.46
C GLN A 312 -2.66 2.67 -2.98
N TYR A 313 -2.95 2.93 -4.26
CA TYR A 313 -2.63 4.19 -4.91
C TYR A 313 -3.73 5.22 -4.67
N PHE A 314 -3.35 6.40 -4.24
CA PHE A 314 -4.20 7.58 -4.23
C PHE A 314 -3.82 8.47 -5.42
N THR A 315 -4.62 8.47 -6.52
CA THR A 315 -5.86 7.75 -6.77
C THR A 315 -5.77 6.88 -8.02
N TYR A 316 -6.68 5.89 -8.17
CA TYR A 316 -6.83 5.21 -9.46
C TYR A 316 -7.53 6.12 -10.46
N THR A 317 -8.75 6.56 -10.17
CA THR A 317 -9.50 7.51 -11.00
C THR A 317 -9.44 8.89 -10.38
N HIS A 318 -9.25 9.92 -11.21
CA HIS A 318 -9.30 11.29 -10.75
C HIS A 318 -10.76 11.72 -10.49
N PRO A 319 -11.16 11.99 -9.27
CA PRO A 319 -12.49 12.53 -8.99
C PRO A 319 -12.52 14.05 -9.22
N GLU A 320 -12.85 14.49 -10.40
CA GLU A 320 -13.06 15.93 -10.70
C GLU A 320 -14.01 16.63 -9.73
N VAL A 321 -14.86 15.82 -9.12
CA VAL A 321 -15.85 16.25 -8.14
C VAL A 321 -15.24 16.95 -6.93
N PHE A 322 -14.02 16.54 -6.56
CA PHE A 322 -13.30 17.08 -5.41
C PHE A 322 -12.22 18.08 -5.80
N PHE A 323 -11.84 18.14 -7.09
CA PHE A 323 -10.70 18.92 -7.56
C PHE A 323 -11.17 19.83 -8.69
N ASN A 324 -11.31 21.12 -8.41
CA ASN A 324 -11.82 22.11 -9.36
C ASN A 324 -11.08 22.12 -10.71
N GLY A 325 -11.49 21.24 -11.63
CA GLY A 325 -11.39 21.44 -13.07
C GLY A 325 -10.01 21.46 -13.73
N GLU A 326 -8.90 21.33 -13.04
CA GLU A 326 -7.61 21.13 -13.70
C GLU A 326 -7.40 19.65 -14.00
N SER A 327 -7.98 19.24 -15.12
CA SER A 327 -7.94 17.90 -15.66
C SER A 327 -6.52 17.42 -15.93
N GLY A 328 -6.24 16.16 -15.63
CA GLY A 328 -5.14 15.39 -16.22
C GLY A 328 -3.90 15.18 -15.36
N THR A 329 -3.83 15.69 -14.13
CA THR A 329 -2.62 15.56 -13.31
C THR A 329 -2.72 14.59 -12.14
N CYS A 330 -3.90 14.11 -11.80
CA CYS A 330 -4.13 13.25 -10.66
C CYS A 330 -4.69 11.89 -11.09
N GLY A 331 -4.14 10.82 -10.52
CA GLY A 331 -4.60 9.46 -10.72
C GLY A 331 -3.80 8.64 -11.74
N LEU A 332 -4.02 7.33 -11.66
CA LEU A 332 -3.42 6.37 -12.60
C LEU A 332 -4.13 6.45 -13.96
N ILE A 333 -5.43 6.79 -13.96
CA ILE A 333 -6.17 7.08 -15.19
C ILE A 333 -6.69 8.51 -15.14
N GLY A 334 -6.88 9.09 -16.32
CA GLY A 334 -7.45 10.42 -16.48
C GLY A 334 -8.98 10.41 -16.47
N ARG A 335 -9.56 11.58 -16.71
CA ARG A 335 -11.01 11.85 -16.63
C ARG A 335 -11.89 10.91 -17.44
N TYR A 336 -11.43 10.50 -18.61
CA TYR A 336 -12.19 9.66 -19.53
C TYR A 336 -11.73 8.20 -19.54
N GLY A 337 -10.95 7.77 -18.52
CA GLY A 337 -10.45 6.42 -18.39
C GLY A 337 -9.14 6.17 -19.16
N GLU A 338 -8.53 7.19 -19.75
CA GLU A 338 -7.24 7.09 -20.44
C GLU A 338 -6.10 6.83 -19.45
N LYS A 339 -5.18 5.93 -19.83
CA LYS A 339 -4.01 5.59 -19.02
C LYS A 339 -3.01 6.74 -18.99
N THR A 340 -2.60 7.19 -17.80
CA THR A 340 -1.53 8.16 -17.61
C THR A 340 -0.15 7.46 -17.57
N GLU A 341 0.95 8.21 -17.53
CA GLU A 341 2.28 7.63 -17.31
C GLU A 341 2.36 6.85 -15.98
N ARG A 342 1.70 7.34 -14.94
CA ARG A 342 1.66 6.69 -13.62
C ARG A 342 0.96 5.33 -13.64
N TRP A 343 0.03 5.10 -14.55
CA TRP A 343 -0.54 3.76 -14.77
C TRP A 343 0.54 2.75 -15.19
N TYR A 344 1.46 3.15 -16.08
CA TYR A 344 2.55 2.29 -16.53
C TYR A 344 3.63 2.12 -15.45
N TYR A 345 3.90 3.16 -14.66
CA TYR A 345 4.79 3.06 -13.49
C TYR A 345 4.23 2.08 -12.47
N ALA A 346 2.95 2.21 -12.11
CA ALA A 346 2.26 1.28 -11.22
C ALA A 346 2.31 -0.16 -11.74
N GLN A 347 2.07 -0.39 -13.05
CA GLN A 347 2.16 -1.71 -13.67
C GLN A 347 3.54 -2.35 -13.48
N ASN A 348 4.61 -1.59 -13.67
CA ASN A 348 5.98 -2.08 -13.48
C ASN A 348 6.25 -2.43 -12.01
N ILE A 349 5.88 -1.56 -11.10
CA ILE A 349 6.04 -1.73 -9.64
C ILE A 349 5.24 -2.94 -9.16
N ASN A 350 3.96 -3.03 -9.52
CA ASN A 350 3.06 -4.10 -9.09
C ASN A 350 3.51 -5.47 -9.61
N ARG A 351 4.03 -5.53 -10.85
CA ARG A 351 4.61 -6.75 -11.40
C ARG A 351 5.84 -7.21 -10.61
N HIS A 352 6.68 -6.28 -10.15
CA HIS A 352 7.80 -6.60 -9.26
C HIS A 352 7.28 -7.10 -7.91
N THR A 353 6.33 -6.40 -7.31
CA THR A 353 5.73 -6.79 -6.03
C THR A 353 5.13 -8.19 -6.09
N ALA A 354 4.40 -8.53 -7.15
CA ALA A 354 3.84 -9.87 -7.35
C ALA A 354 4.89 -10.99 -7.47
N ALA A 355 6.15 -10.65 -7.79
CA ALA A 355 7.23 -11.63 -7.81
C ALA A 355 7.84 -11.89 -6.42
N ILE A 356 7.63 -10.99 -5.46
CA ILE A 356 8.21 -11.06 -4.11
C ILE A 356 7.16 -11.22 -3.00
N ASP A 357 5.88 -11.11 -3.32
CA ASP A 357 4.77 -11.08 -2.37
C ASP A 357 4.70 -12.35 -1.50
N HIS A 358 4.89 -13.54 -2.10
CA HIS A 358 4.90 -14.82 -1.40
C HIS A 358 5.98 -14.91 -0.29
N VAL A 359 7.07 -14.15 -0.41
CA VAL A 359 8.08 -14.05 0.64
C VAL A 359 7.66 -13.01 1.66
N LEU A 360 7.37 -11.77 1.22
CA LEU A 360 7.09 -10.65 2.14
C LEU A 360 5.81 -10.87 2.96
N LEU A 361 4.75 -11.46 2.38
CA LEU A 361 3.52 -11.80 3.10
C LEU A 361 3.77 -12.83 4.22
N ASN A 362 4.69 -13.77 3.99
CA ASN A 362 5.01 -14.84 4.94
C ASN A 362 6.26 -14.56 5.77
N SER A 363 6.67 -13.30 5.89
CA SER A 363 7.83 -12.86 6.68
C SER A 363 7.42 -11.95 7.81
N ALA A 364 8.00 -12.14 9.00
CA ALA A 364 7.94 -11.16 10.07
C ALA A 364 8.99 -10.07 9.83
N HIS A 365 8.60 -8.81 9.98
CA HIS A 365 9.53 -7.68 9.89
C HIS A 365 10.29 -7.52 11.21
N MET A 366 11.62 -7.51 11.15
CA MET A 366 12.50 -7.53 12.32
C MET A 366 13.16 -6.17 12.61
N GLY A 367 13.13 -5.25 11.66
CA GLY A 367 13.75 -3.92 11.74
C GLY A 367 14.36 -3.52 10.42
N ILE A 368 15.02 -2.37 10.40
CA ILE A 368 15.70 -1.84 9.21
C ILE A 368 17.17 -1.54 9.49
N ILE A 369 18.02 -1.69 8.46
CA ILE A 369 19.38 -1.13 8.45
C ILE A 369 19.36 0.04 7.48
N ALA A 370 19.79 1.22 7.96
CA ALA A 370 19.94 2.41 7.13
C ALA A 370 21.41 2.69 6.86
N ASN A 371 21.77 2.96 5.61
CA ASN A 371 23.11 3.32 5.19
C ASN A 371 23.08 4.64 4.41
N GLY A 372 24.02 5.54 4.73
CA GLY A 372 24.13 6.85 4.09
C GLY A 372 23.09 7.87 4.58
N ASN A 373 22.69 8.77 3.68
CA ASN A 373 21.73 9.83 3.96
C ASN A 373 20.30 9.37 3.66
N SER A 374 19.34 10.11 4.16
CA SER A 374 17.93 9.87 3.88
C SER A 374 17.20 11.19 3.56
N PRO A 375 16.29 11.20 2.58
CA PRO A 375 15.52 12.40 2.26
C PRO A 375 14.56 12.83 3.38
N ALA A 376 14.15 11.88 4.23
CA ALA A 376 13.42 12.15 5.48
C ALA A 376 14.15 11.48 6.66
N PRO A 377 14.08 12.04 7.89
CA PRO A 377 14.72 11.45 9.07
C PRO A 377 14.24 10.02 9.33
N ILE A 378 15.18 9.10 9.52
CA ILE A 378 14.90 7.72 9.92
C ILE A 378 15.02 7.62 11.44
N PRO A 379 13.96 7.20 12.17
CA PRO A 379 14.01 7.08 13.62
C PRO A 379 15.01 6.02 14.08
N GLU A 380 15.59 6.21 15.27
CA GLU A 380 16.47 5.21 15.90
C GLU A 380 15.70 3.96 16.32
N LYS A 381 14.44 4.10 16.71
CA LYS A 381 13.56 2.97 17.05
C LYS A 381 13.37 2.06 15.84
N GLY A 382 13.56 0.76 16.01
CA GLY A 382 13.48 -0.23 14.92
C GLY A 382 14.68 -0.30 14.00
N ARG A 383 15.70 0.56 14.22
CA ARG A 383 16.94 0.55 13.46
C ARG A 383 17.93 -0.48 14.00
N LEU A 384 18.56 -1.20 13.09
CA LEU A 384 19.53 -2.26 13.36
C LEU A 384 20.91 -1.87 12.80
N GLU A 385 21.98 -2.26 13.47
CA GLU A 385 23.34 -2.16 12.93
C GLU A 385 23.69 -3.35 12.02
N SER A 386 23.13 -4.52 12.34
CA SER A 386 23.29 -5.78 11.60
C SER A 386 22.08 -6.68 11.86
N PHE A 387 21.85 -7.66 11.00
CA PHE A 387 20.78 -8.64 11.22
C PHE A 387 21.23 -10.03 10.74
N ARG A 388 21.25 -10.99 11.66
CA ARG A 388 21.63 -12.38 11.41
C ARG A 388 22.98 -12.44 10.68
N GLU A 389 22.98 -12.98 9.45
CA GLU A 389 24.18 -13.16 8.62
C GLU A 389 24.69 -11.85 7.98
N LEU A 390 23.84 -10.84 7.81
CA LEU A 390 24.23 -9.53 7.26
C LEU A 390 24.97 -8.70 8.32
N LYS A 391 26.25 -8.41 8.07
CA LYS A 391 27.14 -7.71 9.01
C LYS A 391 27.29 -6.23 8.72
N SER A 392 27.30 -5.85 7.45
CA SER A 392 27.36 -4.44 7.06
C SER A 392 26.74 -4.20 5.71
N VAL A 393 26.32 -2.97 5.50
CA VAL A 393 25.84 -2.43 4.24
C VAL A 393 26.77 -1.29 3.86
N GLU A 394 27.19 -1.23 2.60
CA GLU A 394 28.09 -0.21 2.06
C GLU A 394 27.57 0.32 0.72
N GLY A 395 28.10 1.45 0.28
CA GLY A 395 27.75 2.05 -1.00
C GLY A 395 26.81 3.25 -0.88
N ASP A 396 25.90 3.38 -1.84
CA ASP A 396 24.98 4.50 -1.94
C ASP A 396 23.88 4.44 -0.86
N ASP A 397 23.14 5.54 -0.69
CA ASP A 397 22.06 5.71 0.29
C ASP A 397 21.01 4.61 0.16
N SER A 398 20.76 3.88 1.24
CA SER A 398 19.91 2.70 1.20
C SER A 398 19.18 2.39 2.51
N ILE A 399 18.04 1.74 2.39
CA ILE A 399 17.28 1.11 3.49
C ILE A 399 17.20 -0.38 3.21
N ILE A 400 17.53 -1.20 4.20
CA ILE A 400 17.41 -2.65 4.12
C ILE A 400 16.37 -3.10 5.13
N GLY A 401 15.19 -3.48 4.65
CA GLY A 401 14.20 -4.19 5.46
C GLY A 401 14.73 -5.59 5.82
N CYS A 402 14.74 -5.91 7.10
CA CYS A 402 15.21 -7.18 7.64
C CYS A 402 14.02 -8.05 8.04
N PHE A 403 13.98 -9.29 7.55
CA PHE A 403 12.83 -10.17 7.70
C PHE A 403 13.20 -11.57 8.19
N ASP A 404 12.33 -12.15 8.99
CA ASP A 404 12.28 -13.59 9.22
C ASP A 404 11.34 -14.25 8.20
N TYR A 405 11.88 -14.99 7.26
CA TYR A 405 11.11 -15.79 6.31
C TYR A 405 11.17 -17.27 6.69
N LYS A 406 10.19 -17.74 7.44
CA LYS A 406 10.11 -19.15 7.87
C LYS A 406 11.40 -19.63 8.56
N GLY A 407 11.97 -18.80 9.44
CA GLY A 407 13.21 -19.04 10.17
C GLY A 407 14.49 -18.73 9.39
N ARG A 408 14.42 -18.20 8.18
CA ARG A 408 15.57 -17.76 7.38
C ARG A 408 15.64 -16.24 7.28
N ALA A 409 16.83 -15.70 7.08
CA ALA A 409 16.98 -14.29 6.81
C ALA A 409 16.54 -13.93 5.38
N ALA A 410 15.73 -12.92 5.27
CA ALA A 410 15.44 -12.24 4.02
C ALA A 410 15.69 -10.73 4.18
N TYR A 411 16.17 -10.10 3.12
CA TYR A 411 16.56 -8.69 3.09
C TYR A 411 15.90 -8.02 1.90
N TYR A 412 15.19 -6.93 2.13
CA TYR A 412 14.64 -6.12 1.06
C TYR A 412 15.45 -4.81 0.96
N ALA A 413 16.36 -4.77 0.00
CA ALA A 413 17.30 -3.66 -0.20
C ALA A 413 16.68 -2.61 -1.13
N VAL A 414 16.59 -1.36 -0.66
CA VAL A 414 15.96 -0.23 -1.33
C VAL A 414 16.98 0.86 -1.61
N ASN A 415 16.99 1.38 -2.85
CA ASN A 415 17.66 2.64 -3.17
C ASN A 415 16.90 3.80 -2.52
N ASN A 416 17.47 4.37 -1.46
CA ASN A 416 16.82 5.45 -0.69
C ASN A 416 16.96 6.84 -1.35
N SER A 417 16.89 6.86 -2.68
CA SER A 417 16.90 8.07 -3.49
C SER A 417 15.93 7.93 -4.66
N THR A 418 15.11 8.94 -4.88
CA THR A 418 14.15 8.98 -5.99
C THR A 418 14.78 9.40 -7.33
N ILE A 419 16.05 9.85 -7.32
CA ILE A 419 16.74 10.39 -8.49
C ILE A 419 18.07 9.69 -8.80
N LYS A 420 18.63 8.93 -7.88
CA LYS A 420 19.92 8.27 -8.08
C LYS A 420 19.76 7.04 -8.95
N ASP A 421 20.14 7.15 -10.22
CA ASP A 421 20.24 6.00 -11.12
C ASP A 421 21.50 5.15 -10.83
N LYS A 422 21.36 3.85 -11.00
CA LYS A 422 22.44 2.87 -10.80
C LYS A 422 23.11 2.96 -9.42
N ALA A 423 22.29 3.20 -8.38
CA ALA A 423 22.77 3.15 -7.02
C ALA A 423 23.41 1.79 -6.72
N LYS A 424 24.63 1.78 -6.17
CA LYS A 424 25.34 0.56 -5.81
C LYS A 424 25.25 0.33 -4.32
N ILE A 425 24.63 -0.79 -3.95
CA ILE A 425 24.48 -1.23 -2.56
C ILE A 425 25.22 -2.56 -2.40
N VAL A 426 26.08 -2.65 -1.40
CA VAL A 426 26.86 -3.86 -1.10
C VAL A 426 26.40 -4.44 0.21
N LEU A 427 25.86 -5.65 0.18
CA LEU A 427 25.49 -6.44 1.35
C LEU A 427 26.67 -7.36 1.70
N ASN A 428 27.27 -7.20 2.88
CA ASN A 428 28.40 -8.00 3.37
C ASN A 428 27.92 -9.00 4.43
N PHE A 429 28.09 -10.29 4.16
CA PHE A 429 27.71 -11.38 5.04
C PHE A 429 28.90 -11.86 5.87
N ASP A 430 28.64 -12.49 7.03
CA ASP A 430 29.70 -13.06 7.89
C ASP A 430 30.39 -14.27 7.23
N ASN A 431 29.72 -14.94 6.32
CA ASN A 431 30.24 -16.12 5.61
C ASN A 431 29.82 -16.12 4.14
N ARG A 432 30.21 -17.15 3.40
CA ARG A 432 29.81 -17.36 2.00
C ARG A 432 28.52 -18.20 1.95
N TYR A 433 27.41 -17.56 1.56
CA TYR A 433 26.10 -18.21 1.44
C TYR A 433 25.65 -18.35 0.00
N ALA A 434 24.71 -19.27 -0.24
CA ALA A 434 23.84 -19.25 -1.41
C ALA A 434 22.62 -18.36 -1.07
N TYR A 435 22.14 -17.59 -2.03
CA TYR A 435 20.98 -16.73 -1.88
C TYR A 435 20.25 -16.55 -3.21
N GLU A 436 18.94 -16.44 -3.11
CA GLU A 436 18.06 -16.03 -4.20
C GLU A 436 17.96 -14.50 -4.20
N VAL A 437 18.05 -13.91 -5.38
CA VAL A 437 17.85 -12.47 -5.61
C VAL A 437 16.67 -12.30 -6.57
N ILE A 438 15.67 -11.50 -6.16
CA ILE A 438 14.51 -11.20 -6.99
C ILE A 438 14.50 -9.69 -7.29
N GLN A 439 14.74 -9.37 -8.57
CA GLN A 439 14.80 -7.99 -9.09
C GLN A 439 14.03 -7.88 -10.40
N ASN A 440 13.20 -6.83 -10.55
CA ASN A 440 12.40 -6.58 -11.75
C ASN A 440 11.62 -7.82 -12.21
N ALA A 441 10.99 -8.52 -11.27
CA ALA A 441 10.24 -9.75 -11.46
C ALA A 441 11.07 -10.93 -12.05
N ASN A 442 12.39 -10.86 -11.96
CA ASN A 442 13.28 -11.97 -12.33
C ASN A 442 13.98 -12.50 -11.09
N SER A 443 14.07 -13.82 -10.97
CA SER A 443 14.77 -14.50 -9.89
C SER A 443 16.04 -15.17 -10.41
N TYR A 444 17.12 -15.10 -9.64
CA TYR A 444 18.38 -15.77 -9.91
C TYR A 444 19.13 -16.13 -8.63
N SER A 445 19.80 -17.29 -8.62
CA SER A 445 20.60 -17.76 -7.49
C SER A 445 22.06 -17.34 -7.64
N LEU A 446 22.64 -16.80 -6.57
CA LEU A 446 24.03 -16.41 -6.49
C LEU A 446 24.70 -17.03 -5.24
N LYS A 447 26.03 -16.93 -5.16
CA LYS A 447 26.80 -17.41 -4.01
C LYS A 447 27.92 -16.41 -3.70
N GLY A 448 27.99 -15.95 -2.47
CA GLY A 448 29.03 -14.99 -2.09
C GLY A 448 29.07 -14.70 -0.61
N LYS A 449 30.16 -14.05 -0.19
CA LYS A 449 30.31 -13.39 1.10
C LYS A 449 29.87 -11.93 1.04
N SER A 450 29.78 -11.41 -0.18
CA SER A 450 29.23 -10.09 -0.44
C SER A 450 28.40 -10.13 -1.72
N LEU A 451 27.37 -9.30 -1.77
CA LEU A 451 26.48 -9.12 -2.91
C LEU A 451 26.41 -7.65 -3.26
N THR A 452 26.76 -7.31 -4.49
CA THR A 452 26.59 -5.95 -5.01
C THR A 452 25.33 -5.88 -5.85
N LEU A 453 24.41 -5.01 -5.44
CA LEU A 453 23.18 -4.70 -6.16
C LEU A 453 23.36 -3.39 -6.92
N THR A 454 22.70 -3.26 -8.08
CA THR A 454 22.61 -2.01 -8.83
C THR A 454 21.15 -1.70 -9.05
N LEU A 455 20.67 -0.59 -8.48
CA LEU A 455 19.26 -0.24 -8.37
C LEU A 455 18.94 1.07 -9.10
N ALA A 456 17.77 1.10 -9.74
CA ALA A 456 17.17 2.33 -10.28
C ALA A 456 16.66 3.24 -9.14
N PRO A 457 16.22 4.47 -9.43
CA PRO A 457 15.63 5.35 -8.44
C PRO A 457 14.48 4.69 -7.68
N GLY A 458 14.53 4.68 -6.35
CA GLY A 458 13.51 4.09 -5.48
C GLY A 458 13.35 2.57 -5.55
N GLU A 459 14.05 1.89 -6.45
CA GLU A 459 13.89 0.44 -6.67
C GLU A 459 14.25 -0.37 -5.42
N GLY A 460 13.46 -1.43 -5.17
CA GLY A 460 13.72 -2.42 -4.15
C GLY A 460 14.08 -3.78 -4.75
N VAL A 461 14.92 -4.55 -4.08
CA VAL A 461 15.34 -5.91 -4.45
C VAL A 461 15.27 -6.83 -3.25
N LEU A 462 14.65 -8.00 -3.43
CA LEU A 462 14.58 -9.01 -2.38
C LEU A 462 15.74 -10.00 -2.50
N VAL A 463 16.38 -10.29 -1.36
CA VAL A 463 17.45 -11.28 -1.20
C VAL A 463 17.06 -12.26 -0.12
N VAL A 464 16.98 -13.54 -0.43
CA VAL A 464 16.63 -14.61 0.51
C VAL A 464 17.79 -15.57 0.66
N LEU A 465 18.28 -15.82 1.88
CA LEU A 465 19.33 -16.83 2.13
C LEU A 465 18.78 -18.25 2.01
N GLU A 466 19.55 -19.16 1.35
CA GLU A 466 19.20 -20.56 1.15
C GLU A 466 19.75 -21.50 2.25
#